data_ad6dedcf71b24a5e99416e69b3616232
#
_entry.id   ad6dedcf71b24a5e99416e69b3616232
#
_cell.length_a   1.000
_cell.length_b   1.000
_cell.length_c   1.000
_cell.angle_alpha   90.00
_cell.angle_beta   90.00
_cell.angle_gamma   90.00
#
_symmetry.space_group_name_H-M   'P 1'
#
loop_
_entity.id
_entity.type
_entity.pdbx_description
1 polymer ?
#
loop_
_entity_poly.entity_id
_entity_poly.type
_entity_poly.pdbx_seq_one_letter_code
_entity_poly.pdbx_strand_id
1 'polypeptide(L)'
;TDISYIQTKEGTLYLSMIWDLYDNSIVAYKTAAQQTVNLVLDTIRSAMKNVKKEVAAELQLHSDQGFQYTSQAYFDLTQEYGITPSMSRRGNPYDNAMAENFFSTLKTECIYRHKPASFREADEMIAAYIYFYNHERIQTKTGVAPLTLRHSA
;
A
#
# COMPACT_ATOMS: atom_id res chain seq x y z
N THR A 1 -2.86 5.24 0.28
CA THR A 1 -2.92 4.01 1.08
C THR A 1 -4.27 3.33 0.96
N ASP A 2 -4.30 2.03 1.05
CA ASP A 2 -5.53 1.24 1.03
C ASP A 2 -5.27 -0.16 1.58
N ILE A 3 -6.35 -0.89 1.87
CA ILE A 3 -6.32 -2.28 2.32
C ILE A 3 -7.05 -3.15 1.31
N SER A 4 -6.47 -4.29 0.97
CA SER A 4 -7.14 -5.35 0.23
C SER A 4 -7.02 -6.67 1.00
N TYR A 5 -7.62 -7.72 0.48
CA TYR A 5 -7.55 -9.03 1.09
C TYR A 5 -7.09 -10.08 0.09
N ILE A 6 -6.40 -11.08 0.60
CA ILE A 6 -5.90 -12.21 -0.16
C ILE A 6 -6.51 -13.48 0.43
N GLN A 7 -7.22 -14.25 -0.39
CA GLN A 7 -7.78 -15.53 0.05
C GLN A 7 -6.71 -16.61 0.03
N THR A 8 -6.55 -17.29 1.14
CA THR A 8 -5.69 -18.47 1.25
C THR A 8 -6.52 -19.68 1.68
N LYS A 9 -5.94 -20.86 1.60
CA LYS A 9 -6.62 -22.08 2.12
C LYS A 9 -6.74 -22.07 3.64
N GLU A 10 -5.94 -21.25 4.33
CA GLU A 10 -5.97 -21.05 5.78
C GLU A 10 -6.98 -19.99 6.22
N GLY A 11 -7.41 -19.11 5.32
CA GLY A 11 -8.34 -18.03 5.58
C GLY A 11 -7.98 -16.76 4.84
N THR A 12 -8.58 -15.63 5.25
CA THR A 12 -8.36 -14.33 4.63
C THR A 12 -7.18 -13.62 5.27
N LEU A 13 -6.22 -13.20 4.44
CA LEU A 13 -5.11 -12.34 4.85
C LEU A 13 -5.37 -10.93 4.34
N TYR A 14 -5.25 -9.92 5.21
CA TYR A 14 -5.43 -8.52 4.85
C TYR A 14 -4.07 -7.90 4.54
N LEU A 15 -4.03 -7.09 3.48
CA LEU A 15 -2.83 -6.43 2.98
C LEU A 15 -3.05 -4.92 2.98
N SER A 16 -2.29 -4.21 3.81
CA SER A 16 -2.27 -2.76 3.86
C SER A 16 -1.04 -2.24 3.12
N MET A 17 -1.22 -1.23 2.29
CA MET A 17 -0.15 -0.70 1.43
C MET A 17 -0.13 0.81 1.37
N ILE A 18 1.06 1.34 1.11
CA ILE A 18 1.28 2.75 0.79
C ILE A 18 2.07 2.82 -0.52
N TRP A 19 1.57 3.61 -1.46
CA TRP A 19 2.21 3.90 -2.74
C TRP A 19 2.71 5.33 -2.78
N ASP A 20 3.78 5.53 -3.50
CA ASP A 20 4.19 6.87 -3.92
C ASP A 20 3.59 7.16 -5.29
N LEU A 21 2.71 8.16 -5.38
CA LEU A 21 2.04 8.49 -6.64
C LEU A 21 2.95 9.17 -7.66
N TYR A 22 4.15 9.58 -7.26
CA TYR A 22 5.13 10.13 -8.19
C TYR A 22 5.70 9.06 -9.13
N ASP A 23 6.20 7.97 -8.57
CA ASP A 23 6.84 6.89 -9.33
C ASP A 23 6.05 5.59 -9.34
N ASN A 24 4.94 5.53 -8.62
CA ASN A 24 4.08 4.36 -8.41
C ASN A 24 4.76 3.21 -7.65
N SER A 25 5.88 3.47 -6.97
CA SER A 25 6.51 2.45 -6.14
C SER A 25 5.69 2.15 -4.90
N ILE A 26 5.81 0.92 -4.42
CA ILE A 26 5.26 0.53 -3.13
C ILE A 26 6.28 0.89 -2.06
N VAL A 27 5.91 1.83 -1.19
CA VAL A 27 6.79 2.38 -0.15
C VAL A 27 6.81 1.47 1.08
N ALA A 28 5.65 0.94 1.45
CA ALA A 28 5.51 0.06 2.59
C ALA A 28 4.28 -0.83 2.45
N TYR A 29 4.31 -2.00 3.06
CA TYR A 29 3.16 -2.88 3.18
C TYR A 29 3.25 -3.69 4.47
N LYS A 30 2.10 -4.09 4.97
CA LYS A 30 1.94 -5.00 6.11
C LYS A 30 0.78 -5.94 5.87
N THR A 31 0.86 -7.13 6.42
CA THR A 31 -0.23 -8.11 6.38
C THR A 31 -0.68 -8.48 7.78
N ALA A 32 -1.93 -8.87 7.90
CA ALA A 32 -2.50 -9.35 9.16
C ALA A 32 -3.72 -10.24 8.90
N ALA A 33 -4.03 -11.08 9.88
CA ALA A 33 -5.21 -11.93 9.85
C ALA A 33 -6.50 -11.15 10.07
N GLN A 34 -6.41 -9.91 10.54
CA GLN A 34 -7.56 -9.05 10.84
C GLN A 34 -7.37 -7.66 10.25
N GLN A 35 -8.46 -7.07 9.77
CA GLN A 35 -8.50 -5.72 9.23
C GLN A 35 -8.67 -4.69 10.35
N THR A 36 -7.59 -4.37 11.02
CA THR A 36 -7.61 -3.47 12.19
C THR A 36 -7.00 -2.11 11.88
N VAL A 37 -7.26 -1.13 12.77
CA VAL A 37 -6.57 0.17 12.74
C VAL A 37 -5.07 -0.02 12.89
N ASN A 38 -4.62 -0.92 13.77
CA ASN A 38 -3.18 -1.18 13.97
C ASN A 38 -2.46 -1.62 12.71
N LEU A 39 -3.11 -2.37 11.83
CA LEU A 39 -2.53 -2.75 10.54
C LEU A 39 -2.15 -1.52 9.72
N VAL A 40 -3.02 -0.52 9.65
CA VAL A 40 -2.77 0.74 8.95
C VAL A 40 -1.66 1.54 9.66
N LEU A 41 -1.72 1.63 10.99
CA LEU A 41 -0.72 2.38 11.76
C LEU A 41 0.68 1.79 11.58
N ASP A 42 0.81 0.47 11.60
CA ASP A 42 2.09 -0.21 11.39
C ASP A 42 2.64 0.01 9.98
N THR A 43 1.75 0.07 8.98
CA THR A 43 2.13 0.38 7.61
C THR A 43 2.70 1.80 7.51
N ILE A 44 2.06 2.77 8.15
CA ILE A 44 2.53 4.17 8.20
C ILE A 44 3.89 4.25 8.90
N ARG A 45 4.04 3.59 10.05
CA ARG A 45 5.32 3.56 10.78
C ARG A 45 6.45 3.01 9.92
N SER A 46 6.17 1.93 9.18
CA SER A 46 7.15 1.35 8.25
C SER A 46 7.53 2.32 7.13
N ALA A 47 6.55 3.00 6.54
CA ALA A 47 6.77 3.97 5.48
C ALA A 47 7.61 5.18 5.95
N MET A 48 7.39 5.61 7.19
CA MET A 48 7.99 6.83 7.73
C MET A 48 9.32 6.61 8.47
N LYS A 49 9.78 5.37 8.57
CA LYS A 49 10.94 4.99 9.40
C LYS A 49 12.21 5.81 9.14
N ASN A 50 12.47 6.15 7.88
CA ASN A 50 13.67 6.89 7.48
C ASN A 50 13.35 8.23 6.82
N VAL A 51 12.14 8.74 7.00
CA VAL A 51 11.70 9.99 6.38
C VAL A 51 12.00 11.15 7.32
N LYS A 52 12.69 12.18 6.80
CA LYS A 52 13.01 13.40 7.55
C LYS A 52 11.75 14.22 7.81
N LYS A 53 11.73 14.97 8.92
CA LYS A 53 10.60 15.83 9.30
C LYS A 53 10.24 16.84 8.21
N GLU A 54 11.22 17.43 7.54
CA GLU A 54 11.03 18.42 6.49
C GLU A 54 10.31 17.81 5.30
N VAL A 55 10.66 16.57 4.94
CA VAL A 55 10.01 15.83 3.86
C VAL A 55 8.60 15.43 4.26
N ALA A 56 8.42 14.92 5.49
CA ALA A 56 7.11 14.52 6.00
C ALA A 56 6.11 15.69 5.99
N ALA A 57 6.56 16.90 6.28
CA ALA A 57 5.70 18.09 6.31
C ALA A 57 5.11 18.43 4.93
N GLU A 58 5.72 17.95 3.84
CA GLU A 58 5.26 18.16 2.47
C GLU A 58 4.36 17.03 1.96
N LEU A 59 4.27 15.92 2.71
CA LEU A 59 3.53 14.74 2.27
C LEU A 59 2.04 14.85 2.59
N GLN A 60 1.24 14.36 1.65
CA GLN A 60 -0.16 14.06 1.88
C GLN A 60 -0.36 12.54 1.78
N LEU A 61 -1.08 11.98 2.74
CA LEU A 61 -1.45 10.56 2.73
C LEU A 61 -2.93 10.44 2.36
N HIS A 62 -3.18 9.98 1.14
CA HIS A 62 -4.53 9.87 0.61
C HIS A 62 -5.13 8.49 0.88
N SER A 63 -6.38 8.44 1.34
CA SER A 63 -7.12 7.22 1.64
C SER A 63 -8.59 7.34 1.24
N ASP A 64 -9.32 6.24 1.31
CA ASP A 64 -10.78 6.29 1.33
C ASP A 64 -11.29 6.68 2.72
N GLN A 65 -12.61 6.61 2.94
CA GLN A 65 -13.24 6.93 4.22
C GLN A 65 -13.53 5.68 5.08
N GLY A 66 -12.74 4.61 4.91
CA GLY A 66 -12.84 3.41 5.73
C GLY A 66 -12.63 3.72 7.22
N PHE A 67 -13.17 2.87 8.10
CA PHE A 67 -13.13 3.11 9.55
C PHE A 67 -11.72 3.25 10.10
N GLN A 68 -10.73 2.61 9.49
CA GLN A 68 -9.32 2.73 9.90
C GLN A 68 -8.82 4.16 9.72
N TYR A 69 -9.20 4.79 8.61
CA TYR A 69 -8.73 6.13 8.20
C TYR A 69 -9.55 7.27 8.81
N THR A 70 -10.70 6.97 9.43
CA THR A 70 -11.50 7.93 10.17
C THR A 70 -11.31 7.82 11.68
N SER A 71 -10.44 6.94 12.14
CA SER A 71 -10.15 6.73 13.55
C SER A 71 -9.31 7.87 14.13
N GLN A 72 -9.48 8.13 15.43
CA GLN A 72 -8.65 9.12 16.14
C GLN A 72 -7.18 8.70 16.12
N ALA A 73 -6.90 7.41 16.27
CA ALA A 73 -5.52 6.90 16.27
C ALA A 73 -4.80 7.19 14.93
N TYR A 74 -5.50 7.12 13.81
CA TYR A 74 -4.95 7.47 12.51
C TYR A 74 -4.59 8.96 12.43
N PHE A 75 -5.50 9.83 12.83
CA PHE A 75 -5.23 11.28 12.83
C PHE A 75 -4.12 11.65 13.80
N ASP A 76 -4.06 11.04 14.97
CA ASP A 76 -3.00 11.28 15.94
C ASP A 76 -1.62 10.89 15.38
N LEU A 77 -1.53 9.73 14.72
CA LEU A 77 -0.27 9.26 14.14
C LEU A 77 0.18 10.13 12.97
N THR A 78 -0.72 10.49 12.06
CA THR A 78 -0.38 11.39 10.95
C THR A 78 0.09 12.75 11.45
N GLN A 79 -0.56 13.28 12.49
CA GLN A 79 -0.15 14.53 13.13
C GLN A 79 1.24 14.42 13.79
N GLU A 80 1.50 13.31 14.47
CA GLU A 80 2.81 13.05 15.09
C GLU A 80 3.94 13.08 14.05
N TYR A 81 3.73 12.50 12.86
CA TYR A 81 4.72 12.55 11.79
C TYR A 81 4.71 13.86 11.00
N GLY A 82 3.69 14.70 11.16
CA GLY A 82 3.54 15.93 10.40
C GLY A 82 2.97 15.74 8.99
N ILE A 83 2.40 14.57 8.69
CA ILE A 83 1.77 14.24 7.41
C ILE A 83 0.36 14.83 7.39
N THR A 84 -0.07 15.34 6.23
CA THR A 84 -1.45 15.82 6.04
C THR A 84 -2.34 14.69 5.50
N PRO A 85 -3.35 14.23 6.25
CA PRO A 85 -4.30 13.26 5.71
C PRO A 85 -5.22 13.89 4.68
N SER A 86 -5.50 13.13 3.62
CA SER A 86 -6.43 13.49 2.56
C SER A 86 -7.36 12.30 2.29
N MET A 87 -8.62 12.54 1.99
CA MET A 87 -9.59 11.46 1.79
C MET A 87 -10.33 11.59 0.48
N SER A 88 -10.60 10.44 -0.14
CA SER A 88 -11.49 10.34 -1.30
C SER A 88 -12.88 10.82 -0.93
N ARG A 89 -13.56 11.45 -1.87
CA ARG A 89 -14.97 11.79 -1.72
C ARG A 89 -15.79 10.52 -1.62
N ARG A 90 -16.77 10.53 -0.73
CA ARG A 90 -17.64 9.38 -0.51
C ARG A 90 -18.31 8.93 -1.81
N GLY A 91 -18.16 7.64 -2.15
CA GLY A 91 -18.77 7.07 -3.33
C GLY A 91 -18.12 7.47 -4.67
N ASN A 92 -16.93 8.07 -4.65
CA ASN A 92 -16.20 8.43 -5.87
C ASN A 92 -15.10 7.40 -6.17
N PRO A 93 -15.30 6.47 -7.13
CA PRO A 93 -14.32 5.42 -7.43
C PRO A 93 -13.03 5.95 -8.07
N TYR A 94 -13.06 7.11 -8.72
CA TYR A 94 -11.89 7.67 -9.40
C TYR A 94 -10.82 8.14 -8.42
N ASP A 95 -11.23 8.56 -7.22
CA ASP A 95 -10.32 9.07 -6.20
C ASP A 95 -9.41 7.96 -5.63
N ASN A 96 -9.70 6.67 -5.88
CA ASN A 96 -8.91 5.54 -5.38
C ASN A 96 -8.49 4.55 -6.48
N ALA A 97 -8.50 4.98 -7.74
CA ALA A 97 -8.23 4.12 -8.90
C ALA A 97 -6.83 3.49 -8.87
N MET A 98 -5.82 4.19 -8.37
CA MET A 98 -4.43 3.68 -8.30
C MET A 98 -4.32 2.45 -7.41
N ALA A 99 -4.96 2.47 -6.23
CA ALA A 99 -4.98 1.34 -5.33
C ALA A 99 -5.68 0.13 -5.95
N GLU A 100 -6.84 0.36 -6.56
CA GLU A 100 -7.60 -0.70 -7.23
C GLU A 100 -6.81 -1.33 -8.36
N ASN A 101 -6.11 -0.54 -9.17
CA ASN A 101 -5.27 -1.04 -10.26
C ASN A 101 -4.14 -1.91 -9.73
N PHE A 102 -3.45 -1.49 -8.69
CA PHE A 102 -2.37 -2.29 -8.12
C PHE A 102 -2.88 -3.62 -7.55
N PHE A 103 -3.95 -3.60 -6.76
CA PHE A 103 -4.49 -4.82 -6.17
C PHE A 103 -4.98 -5.79 -7.24
N SER A 104 -5.62 -5.28 -8.29
CA SER A 104 -6.02 -6.10 -9.44
C SER A 104 -4.81 -6.74 -10.12
N THR A 105 -3.76 -5.99 -10.34
CA THR A 105 -2.51 -6.46 -10.96
C THR A 105 -1.83 -7.54 -10.10
N LEU A 106 -1.72 -7.31 -8.80
CA LEU A 106 -1.18 -8.29 -7.85
C LEU A 106 -1.96 -9.61 -7.90
N LYS A 107 -3.28 -9.53 -7.86
CA LYS A 107 -4.13 -10.72 -7.88
C LYS A 107 -4.02 -11.47 -9.19
N THR A 108 -4.06 -10.77 -10.31
CA THR A 108 -4.01 -11.38 -11.65
C THR A 108 -2.63 -11.97 -11.95
N GLU A 109 -1.56 -11.25 -11.67
CA GLU A 109 -0.20 -11.65 -12.03
C GLU A 109 0.42 -12.63 -11.03
N CYS A 110 -0.05 -12.66 -9.79
CA CYS A 110 0.54 -13.45 -8.73
C CYS A 110 -0.46 -14.42 -8.09
N ILE A 111 -1.47 -13.93 -7.41
CA ILE A 111 -2.31 -14.72 -6.51
C ILE A 111 -3.18 -15.74 -7.26
N TYR A 112 -3.80 -15.34 -8.35
CA TYR A 112 -4.70 -16.24 -9.11
C TYR A 112 -3.97 -17.32 -9.88
N ARG A 113 -2.69 -17.15 -10.14
CA ARG A 113 -1.86 -18.17 -10.80
C ARG A 113 -1.52 -19.32 -9.87
N HIS A 114 -1.41 -19.05 -8.57
CA HIS A 114 -1.14 -20.04 -7.55
C HIS A 114 -1.75 -19.57 -6.24
N LYS A 115 -2.89 -20.17 -5.86
CA LYS A 115 -3.57 -19.80 -4.61
C LYS A 115 -2.71 -20.20 -3.41
N PRO A 116 -2.34 -19.26 -2.53
CA PRO A 116 -1.53 -19.60 -1.37
C PRO A 116 -2.27 -20.54 -0.41
N ALA A 117 -1.54 -21.50 0.13
CA ALA A 117 -2.08 -22.47 1.08
C ALA A 117 -2.16 -21.89 2.50
N SER A 118 -1.27 -20.96 2.83
CA SER A 118 -1.14 -20.41 4.18
C SER A 118 -0.87 -18.92 4.14
N PHE A 119 -0.98 -18.26 5.30
CA PHE A 119 -0.60 -16.85 5.45
C PHE A 119 0.89 -16.66 5.17
N ARG A 120 1.73 -17.59 5.63
CA ARG A 120 3.17 -17.54 5.39
C ARG A 120 3.49 -17.59 3.89
N GLU A 121 2.88 -18.52 3.16
CA GLU A 121 3.06 -18.61 1.71
C GLU A 121 2.59 -17.34 1.00
N ALA A 122 1.43 -16.81 1.41
CA ALA A 122 0.93 -15.54 0.86
C ALA A 122 1.91 -14.40 1.11
N ASP A 123 2.47 -14.29 2.32
CA ASP A 123 3.47 -13.26 2.64
C ASP A 123 4.71 -13.39 1.77
N GLU A 124 5.21 -14.59 1.55
CA GLU A 124 6.37 -14.85 0.70
C GLU A 124 6.08 -14.46 -0.76
N MET A 125 4.91 -14.81 -1.27
CA MET A 125 4.46 -14.47 -2.63
C MET A 125 4.32 -12.96 -2.81
N ILE A 126 3.70 -12.28 -1.84
CA ILE A 126 3.51 -10.83 -1.85
C ILE A 126 4.87 -10.13 -1.81
N ALA A 127 5.77 -10.54 -0.94
CA ALA A 127 7.11 -9.95 -0.83
C ALA A 127 7.88 -10.07 -2.15
N ALA A 128 7.88 -11.25 -2.77
CA ALA A 128 8.55 -11.49 -4.04
C ALA A 128 7.93 -10.66 -5.17
N TYR A 129 6.59 -10.57 -5.20
CA TYR A 129 5.90 -9.79 -6.22
C TYR A 129 6.15 -8.30 -6.07
N ILE A 130 6.15 -7.75 -4.85
CA ILE A 130 6.43 -6.33 -4.60
C ILE A 130 7.86 -5.98 -5.00
N TYR A 131 8.82 -6.85 -4.72
CA TYR A 131 10.19 -6.65 -5.19
C TYR A 131 10.24 -6.58 -6.72
N PHE A 132 9.63 -7.54 -7.41
CA PHE A 132 9.53 -7.56 -8.86
C PHE A 132 8.85 -6.30 -9.40
N TYR A 133 7.72 -5.90 -8.82
CA TYR A 133 6.96 -4.72 -9.22
C TYR A 133 7.81 -3.44 -9.10
N ASN A 134 8.49 -3.27 -7.99
CA ASN A 134 9.28 -2.06 -7.73
C ASN A 134 10.55 -1.99 -8.58
N HIS A 135 11.22 -3.12 -8.81
CA HIS A 135 12.57 -3.14 -9.41
C HIS A 135 12.60 -3.58 -10.86
N GLU A 136 11.68 -4.41 -11.32
CA GLU A 136 11.77 -5.08 -12.60
C GLU A 136 10.57 -4.87 -13.52
N ARG A 137 9.36 -4.76 -12.96
CA ARG A 137 8.14 -4.64 -13.75
C ARG A 137 8.07 -3.28 -14.43
N ILE A 138 8.14 -3.28 -15.77
CA ILE A 138 8.09 -2.06 -16.57
C ILE A 138 6.67 -1.50 -16.56
N GLN A 139 6.53 -0.22 -16.21
CA GLN A 139 5.28 0.51 -16.33
C GLN A 139 5.10 1.00 -17.76
N THR A 140 3.94 0.75 -18.35
CA THR A 140 3.63 1.20 -19.71
C THR A 140 3.80 2.71 -19.88
N LYS A 141 3.39 3.47 -18.86
CA LYS A 141 3.38 4.93 -18.90
C LYS A 141 4.78 5.56 -18.90
N THR A 142 5.74 4.95 -18.19
CA THR A 142 7.09 5.50 -18.01
C THR A 142 8.17 4.74 -18.78
N GLY A 143 7.88 3.51 -19.19
CA GLY A 143 8.82 2.62 -19.86
C GLY A 143 9.88 1.99 -18.96
N VAL A 144 9.82 2.23 -17.64
CA VAL A 144 10.76 1.70 -16.64
C VAL A 144 10.02 1.20 -15.41
N ALA A 145 10.73 0.44 -14.57
CA ALA A 145 10.18 0.01 -13.28
C ALA A 145 10.10 1.20 -12.30
N PRO A 146 9.18 1.17 -11.31
CA PRO A 146 8.97 2.28 -10.38
C PRO A 146 10.24 2.83 -9.71
N LEU A 147 11.06 1.98 -9.12
CA LEU A 147 12.27 2.45 -8.44
C LEU A 147 13.38 2.88 -9.42
N THR A 148 13.37 2.39 -10.66
CA THR A 148 14.25 2.91 -11.70
C THR A 148 13.93 4.38 -11.99
N LEU A 149 12.65 4.72 -12.07
CA LEU A 149 12.23 6.11 -12.25
C LEU A 149 12.69 6.98 -11.07
N ARG A 150 12.52 6.50 -9.84
CA ARG A 150 12.94 7.21 -8.62
C ARG A 150 14.44 7.51 -8.62
N HIS A 151 15.26 6.52 -8.98
CA HIS A 151 16.72 6.63 -8.95
C HIS A 151 17.28 7.47 -10.09
N SER A 152 16.52 7.69 -11.15
CA SER A 152 16.93 8.51 -12.29
C SER A 152 16.53 9.98 -12.17
N ALA A 153 15.75 10.32 -11.17
CA ALA A 153 15.24 11.68 -10.95
C ALA A 153 16.24 12.56 -10.20
#